data_253823bbbdeb6533235361a2c5397ff9
#
_entry.id   253823bbbdeb6533235361a2c5397ff9
#
_cell.length_a   1.000
_cell.length_b   1.000
_cell.length_c   1.000
_cell.angle_alpha   90.00
_cell.angle_beta   90.00
_cell.angle_gamma   90.00
#
_symmetry.space_group_name_H-M   'P 1'
#
loop_
_entity.id
_entity.type
_entity.pdbx_description
1 polymer ?
#
loop_
_entity_poly.entity_id
_entity_poly.type
_entity_poly.pdbx_seq_one_letter_code
_entity_poly.pdbx_strand_id
1 'polypeptide(L)'
;MSDIATHIAASHKIQFEDLDWELARKVGLTKTEIEILGYFADIESQTVHYFLEVSKLQVSRDPELLTFLTMWNYEEYFHSHALTRLMEECGAKPESATDRSSRIRTNARFKAKFEDFAQGMIAKAFPQAFIALWMFWGALQECLTTQAYEELARITKNPVLEELCKRIAKQERRHFAYYYNNARERLEGQPFAQQMCKFIAGKFYAPVGGGVKTDEEGARCVAELFPGDRIFEVMGYIEKRIASLPGMEGLDACTSWARKIQPILPAHTRATTVPTREQVAAA
;
A
#
# COMPACT_ATOMS: atom_id res chain seq x y z
N MET A 1 -3.70 -9.29 21.71
CA MET A 1 -2.51 -9.74 20.98
C MET A 1 -2.94 -10.16 19.60
N SER A 2 -2.38 -9.54 18.55
CA SER A 2 -2.49 -10.10 17.21
C SER A 2 -1.83 -11.47 17.28
N ASP A 3 -2.57 -12.50 16.91
CA ASP A 3 -2.04 -13.86 17.00
C ASP A 3 -1.08 -14.12 15.82
N ILE A 4 0.21 -13.86 16.05
CA ILE A 4 1.25 -14.13 15.06
C ILE A 4 1.23 -15.61 14.62
N ALA A 5 0.85 -16.54 15.49
CA ALA A 5 0.75 -17.95 15.15
C ALA A 5 -0.36 -18.19 14.11
N THR A 6 -1.49 -17.53 14.23
CA THR A 6 -2.55 -17.57 13.21
C THR A 6 -2.06 -16.96 11.88
N HIS A 7 -1.31 -15.86 11.93
CA HIS A 7 -0.74 -15.24 10.74
C HIS A 7 0.27 -16.18 10.06
N ILE A 8 1.20 -16.79 10.83
CA ILE A 8 2.15 -17.77 10.33
C ILE A 8 1.43 -18.96 9.65
N ALA A 9 0.42 -19.52 10.30
CA ALA A 9 -0.32 -20.67 9.77
C ALA A 9 -1.08 -20.34 8.45
N ALA A 10 -1.43 -19.07 8.25
CA ALA A 10 -2.14 -18.61 7.05
C ALA A 10 -1.20 -18.05 5.96
N SER A 11 0.09 -17.81 6.28
CA SER A 11 1.07 -17.26 5.34
C SER A 11 1.51 -18.32 4.33
N HIS A 12 1.47 -17.97 3.06
CA HIS A 12 1.88 -18.85 1.98
C HIS A 12 2.17 -18.04 0.71
N LYS A 13 3.04 -18.57 -0.14
CA LYS A 13 3.20 -18.08 -1.51
C LYS A 13 1.82 -18.03 -2.19
N ILE A 14 1.51 -16.89 -2.83
CA ILE A 14 0.29 -16.80 -3.64
C ILE A 14 0.28 -17.89 -4.74
N GLN A 15 -0.83 -18.59 -4.86
CA GLN A 15 -1.01 -19.58 -5.91
C GLN A 15 -1.38 -18.86 -7.21
N PHE A 16 -0.61 -19.07 -8.26
CA PHE A 16 -0.88 -18.55 -9.60
C PHE A 16 -0.49 -19.52 -10.71
N GLU A 17 0.13 -20.65 -10.36
CA GLU A 17 0.52 -21.69 -11.31
C GLU A 17 -0.68 -22.39 -11.95
N ASP A 18 -1.81 -22.43 -11.25
CA ASP A 18 -3.08 -23.03 -11.67
C ASP A 18 -3.98 -22.11 -12.50
N LEU A 19 -3.54 -20.88 -12.75
CA LEU A 19 -4.28 -19.91 -13.55
C LEU A 19 -4.29 -20.32 -15.04
N ASP A 20 -5.40 -20.03 -15.73
CA ASP A 20 -5.55 -20.30 -17.17
C ASP A 20 -4.79 -19.26 -18.01
N TRP A 21 -3.50 -19.48 -18.19
CA TRP A 21 -2.64 -18.59 -18.97
C TRP A 21 -3.02 -18.52 -20.45
N GLU A 22 -3.66 -19.54 -20.99
CA GLU A 22 -4.20 -19.51 -22.36
C GLU A 22 -5.35 -18.50 -22.48
N LEU A 23 -6.26 -18.51 -21.51
CA LEU A 23 -7.33 -17.54 -21.43
C LEU A 23 -6.80 -16.13 -21.21
N ALA A 24 -5.78 -15.96 -20.35
CA ALA A 24 -5.13 -14.68 -20.12
C ALA A 24 -4.60 -14.09 -21.44
N ARG A 25 -3.85 -14.88 -22.22
CA ARG A 25 -3.33 -14.48 -23.54
C ARG A 25 -4.42 -14.14 -24.52
N LYS A 26 -5.48 -14.93 -24.55
CA LYS A 26 -6.59 -14.74 -25.50
C LYS A 26 -7.36 -13.45 -25.25
N VAL A 27 -7.60 -13.10 -23.99
CA VAL A 27 -8.31 -11.88 -23.61
C VAL A 27 -7.37 -10.67 -23.70
N GLY A 28 -6.11 -10.84 -23.25
CA GLY A 28 -5.10 -9.80 -23.20
C GLY A 28 -5.33 -8.79 -22.07
N LEU A 29 -4.48 -7.78 -22.02
CA LEU A 29 -4.55 -6.65 -21.09
C LEU A 29 -4.64 -5.34 -21.85
N THR A 30 -5.41 -4.41 -21.34
CA THR A 30 -5.41 -3.03 -21.85
C THR A 30 -4.11 -2.33 -21.46
N LYS A 31 -3.79 -1.22 -22.16
CA LYS A 31 -2.63 -0.40 -21.84
C LYS A 31 -2.68 0.12 -20.39
N THR A 32 -3.84 0.58 -19.95
CA THR A 32 -4.05 1.06 -18.57
C THR A 32 -3.83 -0.06 -17.53
N GLU A 33 -4.33 -1.27 -17.78
CA GLU A 33 -4.05 -2.41 -16.90
C GLU A 33 -2.56 -2.73 -16.83
N ILE A 34 -1.83 -2.72 -17.96
CA ILE A 34 -0.37 -2.94 -17.96
C ILE A 34 0.35 -1.85 -17.15
N GLU A 35 -0.04 -0.59 -17.28
CA GLU A 35 0.54 0.53 -16.51
C GLU A 35 0.27 0.38 -15.00
N ILE A 36 -0.96 0.02 -14.59
CA ILE A 36 -1.33 -0.25 -13.20
C ILE A 36 -0.56 -1.46 -12.64
N LEU A 37 -0.53 -2.57 -13.39
CA LEU A 37 0.18 -3.77 -12.97
C LEU A 37 1.70 -3.55 -12.86
N GLY A 38 2.27 -2.77 -13.78
CA GLY A 38 3.67 -2.35 -13.70
C GLY A 38 3.96 -1.50 -12.46
N TYR A 39 3.05 -0.58 -12.11
CA TYR A 39 3.14 0.21 -10.89
C TYR A 39 3.09 -0.68 -9.64
N PHE A 40 2.11 -1.59 -9.56
CA PHE A 40 1.98 -2.51 -8.42
C PHE A 40 3.20 -3.43 -8.30
N ALA A 41 3.61 -4.08 -9.40
CA ALA A 41 4.78 -4.96 -9.38
C ALA A 41 6.06 -4.25 -8.96
N ASP A 42 6.22 -2.95 -9.28
CA ASP A 42 7.34 -2.14 -8.82
C ASP A 42 7.31 -1.95 -7.31
N ILE A 43 6.15 -1.63 -6.74
CA ILE A 43 5.97 -1.39 -5.30
C ILE A 43 6.20 -2.69 -4.51
N GLU A 44 5.51 -3.75 -4.88
CA GLU A 44 5.61 -5.07 -4.24
C GLU A 44 7.07 -5.59 -4.22
N SER A 45 7.82 -5.36 -5.29
CA SER A 45 9.24 -5.74 -5.36
C SER A 45 10.16 -4.93 -4.45
N GLN A 46 9.72 -3.75 -3.98
CA GLN A 46 10.54 -2.87 -3.14
C GLN A 46 10.37 -3.11 -1.64
N THR A 47 9.44 -3.94 -1.24
CA THR A 47 9.24 -4.30 0.18
C THR A 47 10.49 -4.88 0.82
N VAL A 48 11.37 -5.55 0.05
CA VAL A 48 12.67 -6.02 0.52
C VAL A 48 13.58 -4.89 1.01
N HIS A 49 13.57 -3.74 0.32
CA HIS A 49 14.37 -2.59 0.73
C HIS A 49 13.77 -1.92 1.97
N TYR A 50 12.46 -1.82 2.01
CA TYR A 50 11.73 -1.34 3.18
C TYR A 50 12.00 -2.24 4.41
N PHE A 51 11.93 -3.55 4.25
CA PHE A 51 12.29 -4.52 5.28
C PHE A 51 13.72 -4.32 5.79
N LEU A 52 14.69 -4.15 4.88
CA LEU A 52 16.09 -3.94 5.25
C LEU A 52 16.31 -2.65 6.05
N GLU A 53 15.62 -1.56 5.73
CA GLU A 53 15.73 -0.32 6.49
C GLU A 53 15.08 -0.45 7.88
N VAL A 54 13.91 -1.05 7.95
CA VAL A 54 13.21 -1.28 9.22
C VAL A 54 13.97 -2.24 10.12
N SER A 55 14.61 -3.28 9.57
CA SER A 55 15.39 -4.23 10.34
C SER A 55 16.61 -3.62 11.06
N LYS A 56 17.07 -2.46 10.62
CA LYS A 56 18.12 -1.68 11.30
C LYS A 56 17.62 -0.89 12.50
N LEU A 57 16.31 -0.73 12.65
CA LEU A 57 15.70 0.05 13.71
C LEU A 57 15.35 -0.78 14.94
N GLN A 58 14.85 -0.11 15.99
CA GLN A 58 14.43 -0.75 17.25
C GLN A 58 13.33 -1.81 17.08
N VAL A 59 12.55 -1.73 16.00
CA VAL A 59 11.51 -2.71 15.62
C VAL A 59 12.08 -4.11 15.51
N SER A 60 13.32 -4.25 15.04
CA SER A 60 14.00 -5.55 14.92
C SER A 60 14.29 -6.25 16.26
N ARG A 61 14.03 -5.58 17.38
CA ARG A 61 14.16 -6.18 18.73
C ARG A 61 12.88 -6.87 19.20
N ASP A 62 11.76 -6.67 18.49
CA ASP A 62 10.51 -7.37 18.73
C ASP A 62 10.46 -8.61 17.80
N PRO A 63 10.65 -9.84 18.32
CA PRO A 63 10.72 -11.03 17.49
C PRO A 63 9.43 -11.33 16.74
N GLU A 64 8.29 -10.95 17.30
CA GLU A 64 6.97 -11.14 16.68
C GLU A 64 6.82 -10.24 15.45
N LEU A 65 7.14 -8.95 15.60
CA LEU A 65 7.12 -8.01 14.48
C LEU A 65 8.11 -8.40 13.39
N LEU A 66 9.33 -8.83 13.77
CA LEU A 66 10.32 -9.26 12.77
C LEU A 66 9.86 -10.50 12.02
N THR A 67 9.21 -11.45 12.70
CA THR A 67 8.61 -12.62 12.07
C THR A 67 7.53 -12.23 11.08
N PHE A 68 6.60 -11.35 11.49
CA PHE A 68 5.57 -10.83 10.59
C PHE A 68 6.19 -10.20 9.34
N LEU A 69 7.14 -9.29 9.52
CA LEU A 69 7.78 -8.57 8.41
C LEU A 69 8.49 -9.49 7.43
N THR A 70 9.09 -10.57 7.93
CA THR A 70 9.76 -11.56 7.09
C THR A 70 8.74 -12.28 6.20
N MET A 71 7.59 -12.67 6.76
CA MET A 71 6.55 -13.36 6.03
C MET A 71 5.81 -12.42 5.08
N TRP A 72 5.50 -11.21 5.54
CA TRP A 72 4.93 -10.16 4.71
C TRP A 72 5.80 -9.89 3.48
N ASN A 73 7.08 -9.62 3.67
CA ASN A 73 8.02 -9.41 2.55
C ASN A 73 8.11 -10.61 1.59
N TYR A 74 7.99 -11.84 2.11
CA TYR A 74 7.94 -13.04 1.28
C TYR A 74 6.68 -13.07 0.40
N GLU A 75 5.51 -12.77 0.96
CA GLU A 75 4.24 -12.74 0.21
C GLU A 75 4.26 -11.64 -0.86
N GLU A 76 4.72 -10.43 -0.52
CA GLU A 76 4.85 -9.28 -1.44
C GLU A 76 5.77 -9.59 -2.64
N TYR A 77 6.89 -10.26 -2.37
CA TYR A 77 7.78 -10.70 -3.46
C TYR A 77 7.02 -11.56 -4.49
N PHE A 78 6.17 -12.47 -4.02
CA PHE A 78 5.39 -13.33 -4.91
C PHE A 78 4.18 -12.61 -5.55
N HIS A 79 3.64 -11.57 -4.94
CA HIS A 79 2.68 -10.68 -5.60
C HIS A 79 3.33 -10.05 -6.84
N SER A 80 4.47 -9.40 -6.67
CA SER A 80 5.23 -8.81 -7.78
C SER A 80 5.53 -9.84 -8.89
N HIS A 81 5.94 -11.05 -8.50
CA HIS A 81 6.26 -12.10 -9.44
C HIS A 81 5.04 -12.56 -10.25
N ALA A 82 3.89 -12.76 -9.58
CA ALA A 82 2.64 -13.16 -10.24
C ALA A 82 2.12 -12.10 -11.22
N LEU A 83 2.19 -10.81 -10.83
CA LEU A 83 1.81 -9.68 -11.70
C LEU A 83 2.73 -9.58 -12.92
N THR A 84 4.03 -9.73 -12.72
CA THR A 84 5.02 -9.75 -13.81
C THR A 84 4.73 -10.88 -14.78
N ARG A 85 4.48 -12.10 -14.26
CA ARG A 85 4.13 -13.26 -15.07
C ARG A 85 2.87 -13.03 -15.92
N LEU A 86 1.82 -12.44 -15.35
CA LEU A 86 0.59 -12.15 -16.09
C LEU A 86 0.85 -11.17 -17.24
N MET A 87 1.62 -10.12 -16.99
CA MET A 87 1.99 -9.15 -18.04
C MET A 87 2.77 -9.83 -19.18
N GLU A 88 3.75 -10.68 -18.84
CA GLU A 88 4.54 -11.43 -19.84
C GLU A 88 3.66 -12.37 -20.67
N GLU A 89 2.76 -13.12 -20.05
CA GLU A 89 1.82 -14.01 -20.73
C GLU A 89 0.90 -13.25 -21.69
N CYS A 90 0.52 -12.01 -21.35
CA CYS A 90 -0.28 -11.15 -22.22
C CYS A 90 0.56 -10.36 -23.26
N GLY A 91 1.84 -10.71 -23.43
CA GLY A 91 2.72 -10.12 -24.45
C GLY A 91 3.34 -8.78 -24.10
N ALA A 92 3.14 -8.30 -22.86
CA ALA A 92 3.89 -7.13 -22.37
C ALA A 92 5.34 -7.55 -22.06
N LYS A 93 6.24 -6.56 -22.05
CA LYS A 93 7.65 -6.76 -21.68
C LYS A 93 7.96 -5.92 -20.43
N PRO A 94 7.54 -6.39 -19.25
CA PRO A 94 7.86 -5.68 -18.02
C PRO A 94 9.37 -5.70 -17.77
N GLU A 95 9.86 -4.67 -17.11
CA GLU A 95 11.24 -4.64 -16.64
C GLU A 95 11.49 -5.81 -15.69
N SER A 96 12.65 -6.46 -15.76
CA SER A 96 12.97 -7.55 -14.85
C SER A 96 13.01 -7.05 -13.38
N ALA A 97 12.67 -7.90 -12.42
CA ALA A 97 12.70 -7.55 -11.01
C ALA A 97 14.08 -7.02 -10.56
N THR A 98 15.18 -7.54 -11.13
CA THR A 98 16.55 -7.09 -10.86
C THR A 98 16.81 -5.69 -11.40
N ASP A 99 16.45 -5.43 -12.67
CA ASP A 99 16.65 -4.13 -13.30
C ASP A 99 15.78 -3.06 -12.65
N ARG A 100 14.54 -3.40 -12.36
CA ARG A 100 13.56 -2.60 -11.63
C ARG A 100 14.08 -2.19 -10.26
N SER A 101 14.53 -3.14 -9.45
CA SER A 101 15.11 -2.92 -8.13
C SER A 101 16.36 -2.03 -8.20
N SER A 102 17.23 -2.25 -9.19
CA SER A 102 18.43 -1.45 -9.40
C SER A 102 18.12 -0.01 -9.78
N ARG A 103 17.17 0.22 -10.70
CA ARG A 103 16.73 1.54 -11.14
C ARG A 103 16.14 2.35 -10.00
N ILE A 104 15.24 1.76 -9.23
CA ILE A 104 14.56 2.41 -8.10
C ILE A 104 15.58 2.81 -7.04
N ARG A 105 16.50 1.92 -6.67
CA ARG A 105 17.56 2.21 -5.69
C ARG A 105 18.46 3.38 -6.10
N THR A 106 18.64 3.60 -7.39
CA THR A 106 19.48 4.69 -7.90
C THR A 106 18.76 6.04 -7.78
N ASN A 107 17.46 6.10 -8.07
CA ASN A 107 16.68 7.34 -8.05
C ASN A 107 16.27 7.78 -6.64
N ALA A 108 16.03 6.84 -5.73
CA ALA A 108 15.59 7.10 -4.35
C ALA A 108 16.72 7.60 -3.42
N ARG A 109 17.99 7.48 -3.80
CA ARG A 109 19.15 7.64 -2.91
C ARG A 109 19.30 9.01 -2.21
N PHE A 110 18.79 10.09 -2.76
CA PHE A 110 19.06 11.43 -2.20
C PHE A 110 17.97 11.88 -1.22
N LYS A 111 16.71 11.65 -1.52
CA LYS A 111 15.57 12.01 -0.66
C LYS A 111 15.48 11.07 0.54
N ALA A 112 15.68 9.77 0.29
CA ALA A 112 15.66 8.72 1.29
C ALA A 112 16.67 8.93 2.43
N LYS A 113 17.90 9.41 2.15
CA LYS A 113 18.91 9.59 3.20
C LYS A 113 18.53 10.61 4.28
N PHE A 114 17.80 11.65 3.93
CA PHE A 114 17.37 12.65 4.92
C PHE A 114 16.15 12.14 5.71
N GLU A 115 15.23 11.47 5.03
CA GLU A 115 14.07 10.85 5.65
C GLU A 115 14.50 9.71 6.59
N ASP A 116 15.46 8.88 6.17
CA ASP A 116 16.07 7.82 6.98
C ASP A 116 16.76 8.35 8.24
N PHE A 117 17.47 9.47 8.13
CA PHE A 117 18.11 10.09 9.26
C PHE A 117 17.10 10.63 10.28
N ALA A 118 16.06 11.33 9.81
CA ALA A 118 15.00 11.85 10.66
C ALA A 118 14.20 10.72 11.33
N GLN A 119 13.85 9.67 10.59
CA GLN A 119 13.20 8.47 11.12
C GLN A 119 14.08 7.76 12.15
N GLY A 120 15.38 7.62 11.87
CA GLY A 120 16.34 7.02 12.79
C GLY A 120 16.48 7.79 14.11
N MET A 121 16.40 9.13 14.08
CA MET A 121 16.41 9.97 15.29
C MET A 121 15.12 9.80 16.10
N ILE A 122 13.96 9.82 15.46
CA ILE A 122 12.66 9.61 16.11
C ILE A 122 12.60 8.20 16.73
N ALA A 123 13.03 7.18 15.98
CA ALA A 123 13.08 5.81 16.46
C ALA A 123 13.98 5.61 17.69
N LYS A 124 15.09 6.34 17.78
CA LYS A 124 15.98 6.32 18.94
C LYS A 124 15.40 7.05 20.15
N ALA A 125 14.79 8.22 19.93
CA ALA A 125 14.25 9.05 21.00
C ALA A 125 12.94 8.48 21.56
N PHE A 126 12.08 7.93 20.70
CA PHE A 126 10.74 7.48 21.04
C PHE A 126 10.41 6.12 20.41
N PRO A 127 11.11 5.03 20.78
CA PRO A 127 11.03 3.76 20.07
C PRO A 127 9.62 3.15 20.04
N GLN A 128 8.86 3.25 21.12
CA GLN A 128 7.49 2.70 21.19
C GLN A 128 6.51 3.49 20.32
N ALA A 129 6.60 4.82 20.34
CA ALA A 129 5.77 5.68 19.50
C ALA A 129 6.12 5.51 18.02
N PHE A 130 7.40 5.28 17.71
CA PHE A 130 7.84 4.99 16.34
C PHE A 130 7.28 3.66 15.81
N ILE A 131 7.28 2.59 16.64
CA ILE A 131 6.66 1.31 16.28
C ILE A 131 5.15 1.49 16.08
N ALA A 132 4.47 2.24 16.96
CA ALA A 132 3.06 2.54 16.80
C ALA A 132 2.76 3.28 15.49
N LEU A 133 3.57 4.30 15.15
CA LEU A 133 3.47 5.02 13.87
C LEU A 133 3.67 4.08 12.69
N TRP A 134 4.62 3.18 12.76
CA TRP A 134 4.94 2.28 11.69
C TRP A 134 3.82 1.26 11.42
N MET A 135 3.22 0.70 12.50
CA MET A 135 2.06 -0.17 12.41
C MET A 135 0.82 0.58 11.88
N PHE A 136 0.60 1.80 12.35
CA PHE A 136 -0.46 2.68 11.86
C PHE A 136 -0.31 3.00 10.37
N TRP A 137 0.91 3.35 9.95
CA TRP A 137 1.21 3.64 8.54
C TRP A 137 1.00 2.42 7.65
N GLY A 138 1.47 1.25 8.08
CA GLY A 138 1.21 -0.02 7.40
C GLY A 138 -0.29 -0.29 7.26
N ALA A 139 -1.08 -0.10 8.31
CA ALA A 139 -2.53 -0.27 8.24
C ALA A 139 -3.19 0.67 7.20
N LEU A 140 -2.75 1.94 7.09
CA LEU A 140 -3.22 2.86 6.06
C LEU A 140 -2.92 2.34 4.65
N GLN A 141 -1.68 1.92 4.41
CA GLN A 141 -1.23 1.47 3.09
C GLN A 141 -1.89 0.15 2.68
N GLU A 142 -1.92 -0.85 3.56
CA GLU A 142 -2.55 -2.14 3.27
C GLU A 142 -4.07 -2.04 3.06
N CYS A 143 -4.72 -1.08 3.74
CA CYS A 143 -6.12 -0.80 3.47
C CYS A 143 -6.32 -0.28 2.04
N LEU A 144 -5.46 0.62 1.57
CA LEU A 144 -5.50 1.13 0.20
C LEU A 144 -5.15 0.03 -0.81
N THR A 145 -4.10 -0.75 -0.56
CA THR A 145 -3.68 -1.84 -1.43
C THR A 145 -4.79 -2.88 -1.60
N THR A 146 -5.45 -3.25 -0.50
CA THR A 146 -6.63 -4.12 -0.54
C THR A 146 -7.71 -3.55 -1.47
N GLN A 147 -8.07 -2.26 -1.31
CA GLN A 147 -9.09 -1.62 -2.15
C GLN A 147 -8.64 -1.53 -3.61
N ALA A 148 -7.35 -1.34 -3.85
CA ALA A 148 -6.78 -1.26 -5.19
C ALA A 148 -6.92 -2.59 -5.94
N TYR A 149 -6.58 -3.71 -5.32
CA TYR A 149 -6.76 -5.04 -5.93
C TYR A 149 -8.24 -5.42 -6.08
N GLU A 150 -9.09 -5.10 -5.10
CA GLU A 150 -10.53 -5.32 -5.21
C GLU A 150 -11.15 -4.52 -6.37
N GLU A 151 -10.75 -3.27 -6.56
CA GLU A 151 -11.24 -2.43 -7.64
C GLU A 151 -10.72 -2.93 -9.00
N LEU A 152 -9.44 -3.28 -9.11
CA LEU A 152 -8.87 -3.83 -10.35
C LEU A 152 -9.57 -5.14 -10.73
N ALA A 153 -9.87 -6.02 -9.77
CA ALA A 153 -10.66 -7.22 -9.99
C ALA A 153 -12.08 -6.90 -10.52
N ARG A 154 -12.67 -5.81 -10.05
CA ARG A 154 -14.03 -5.39 -10.45
C ARG A 154 -14.10 -4.83 -11.86
N ILE A 155 -13.08 -4.07 -12.27
CA ILE A 155 -13.11 -3.32 -13.54
C ILE A 155 -12.50 -4.07 -14.72
N THR A 156 -11.60 -5.03 -14.45
CA THR A 156 -10.95 -5.79 -15.52
C THR A 156 -11.94 -6.68 -16.28
N LYS A 157 -11.65 -6.87 -17.56
CA LYS A 157 -12.35 -7.85 -18.41
C LYS A 157 -11.58 -9.16 -18.56
N ASN A 158 -10.36 -9.21 -18.04
CA ASN A 158 -9.54 -10.42 -18.07
C ASN A 158 -9.84 -11.27 -16.82
N PRO A 159 -10.51 -12.43 -16.95
CA PRO A 159 -10.92 -13.23 -15.80
C PRO A 159 -9.73 -13.80 -15.02
N VAL A 160 -8.57 -13.93 -15.64
CA VAL A 160 -7.35 -14.40 -14.97
C VAL A 160 -6.76 -13.29 -14.11
N LEU A 161 -6.76 -12.04 -14.60
CA LEU A 161 -6.41 -10.86 -13.78
C LEU A 161 -7.39 -10.68 -12.62
N GLU A 162 -8.70 -10.83 -12.88
CA GLU A 162 -9.72 -10.78 -11.84
C GLU A 162 -9.45 -11.78 -10.71
N GLU A 163 -9.19 -13.04 -11.06
CA GLU A 163 -8.92 -14.10 -10.09
C GLU A 163 -7.60 -13.84 -9.33
N LEU A 164 -6.54 -13.44 -10.03
CA LEU A 164 -5.26 -13.11 -9.41
C LEU A 164 -5.42 -11.96 -8.40
N CYS A 165 -6.10 -10.88 -8.78
CA CYS A 165 -6.36 -9.75 -7.88
C CYS A 165 -7.17 -10.16 -6.64
N LYS A 166 -8.16 -11.04 -6.77
CA LYS A 166 -8.92 -11.57 -5.64
C LYS A 166 -8.03 -12.36 -4.67
N ARG A 167 -7.11 -13.16 -5.21
CA ARG A 167 -6.14 -13.93 -4.39
C ARG A 167 -5.19 -12.99 -3.65
N ILE A 168 -4.64 -11.98 -4.31
CA ILE A 168 -3.78 -10.98 -3.68
C ILE A 168 -4.58 -10.21 -2.62
N ALA A 169 -5.73 -9.65 -2.95
CA ALA A 169 -6.57 -8.91 -2.00
C ALA A 169 -6.91 -9.71 -0.72
N LYS A 170 -6.97 -11.05 -0.81
CA LYS A 170 -7.16 -11.90 0.37
C LYS A 170 -5.92 -11.92 1.27
N GLN A 171 -4.72 -11.85 0.72
CA GLN A 171 -3.48 -11.74 1.49
C GLN A 171 -3.32 -10.34 2.08
N GLU A 172 -3.61 -9.29 1.31
CA GLU A 172 -3.58 -7.89 1.76
C GLU A 172 -4.52 -7.62 2.96
N ARG A 173 -5.71 -8.25 2.96
CA ARG A 173 -6.61 -8.14 4.14
C ARG A 173 -5.99 -8.72 5.41
N ARG A 174 -5.14 -9.74 5.31
CA ARG A 174 -4.42 -10.30 6.48
C ARG A 174 -3.30 -9.37 6.92
N HIS A 175 -2.56 -8.79 5.97
CA HIS A 175 -1.54 -7.78 6.22
C HIS A 175 -2.17 -6.58 6.94
N PHE A 176 -3.25 -6.04 6.38
CA PHE A 176 -4.03 -4.98 7.02
C PHE A 176 -4.46 -5.34 8.44
N ALA A 177 -5.03 -6.53 8.64
CA ALA A 177 -5.52 -6.95 9.97
C ALA A 177 -4.38 -7.01 11.00
N TYR A 178 -3.21 -7.48 10.63
CA TYR A 178 -2.05 -7.51 11.51
C TYR A 178 -1.58 -6.09 11.87
N TYR A 179 -1.32 -5.26 10.85
CA TYR A 179 -0.91 -3.87 11.07
C TYR A 179 -1.93 -3.09 11.91
N TYR A 180 -3.21 -3.22 11.59
CA TYR A 180 -4.29 -2.54 12.29
C TYR A 180 -4.40 -2.95 13.76
N ASN A 181 -4.38 -4.25 14.07
CA ASN A 181 -4.47 -4.74 15.45
C ASN A 181 -3.25 -4.32 16.27
N ASN A 182 -2.05 -4.41 15.70
CA ASN A 182 -0.84 -3.94 16.36
C ASN A 182 -0.84 -2.42 16.57
N ALA A 183 -1.31 -1.64 15.59
CA ALA A 183 -1.47 -0.20 15.75
C ALA A 183 -2.44 0.13 16.90
N ARG A 184 -3.59 -0.55 16.95
CA ARG A 184 -4.60 -0.35 18.01
C ARG A 184 -4.01 -0.59 19.40
N GLU A 185 -3.35 -1.72 19.61
CA GLU A 185 -2.75 -2.07 20.89
C GLU A 185 -1.68 -1.06 21.34
N ARG A 186 -0.86 -0.59 20.38
CA ARG A 186 0.24 0.33 20.66
C ARG A 186 -0.18 1.80 20.78
N LEU A 187 -1.36 2.15 20.28
CA LEU A 187 -1.94 3.49 20.41
C LEU A 187 -2.82 3.60 21.67
N GLU A 188 -3.30 2.48 22.22
CA GLU A 188 -4.17 2.49 23.40
C GLU A 188 -3.47 3.15 24.60
N GLY A 189 -4.07 4.21 25.15
CA GLY A 189 -3.51 4.95 26.27
C GLY A 189 -2.18 5.69 26.02
N GLN A 190 -1.81 5.92 24.72
CA GLN A 190 -0.54 6.54 24.34
C GLN A 190 -0.75 7.88 23.61
N PRO A 191 -1.14 8.97 24.30
CA PRO A 191 -1.52 10.24 23.67
C PRO A 191 -0.44 10.82 22.75
N PHE A 192 0.83 10.70 23.10
CA PHE A 192 1.95 11.18 22.29
C PHE A 192 2.05 10.43 20.95
N ALA A 193 1.96 9.10 20.99
CA ALA A 193 1.97 8.28 19.78
C ALA A 193 0.76 8.59 18.89
N GLN A 194 -0.43 8.76 19.47
CA GLN A 194 -1.65 9.14 18.76
C GLN A 194 -1.49 10.48 18.03
N GLN A 195 -0.99 11.51 18.74
CA GLN A 195 -0.76 12.82 18.15
C GLN A 195 0.29 12.79 17.04
N MET A 196 1.37 12.03 17.25
CA MET A 196 2.42 11.84 16.26
C MET A 196 1.89 11.17 15.00
N CYS A 197 1.13 10.08 15.12
CA CYS A 197 0.52 9.38 13.99
C CYS A 197 -0.42 10.29 13.20
N LYS A 198 -1.30 11.01 13.89
CA LYS A 198 -2.25 11.93 13.28
C LYS A 198 -1.55 13.09 12.56
N PHE A 199 -0.52 13.67 13.19
CA PHE A 199 0.27 14.74 12.59
C PHE A 199 1.03 14.27 11.35
N ILE A 200 1.72 13.13 11.44
CA ILE A 200 2.50 12.58 10.32
C ILE A 200 1.59 12.24 9.14
N ALA A 201 0.46 11.56 9.38
CA ALA A 201 -0.49 11.26 8.32
C ALA A 201 -1.06 12.53 7.69
N GLY A 202 -1.50 13.50 8.49
CA GLY A 202 -2.07 14.75 7.98
C GLY A 202 -1.10 15.60 7.15
N LYS A 203 0.22 15.46 7.36
CA LYS A 203 1.25 16.24 6.65
C LYS A 203 1.89 15.51 5.49
N PHE A 204 2.09 14.20 5.61
CA PHE A 204 2.96 13.43 4.73
C PHE A 204 2.26 12.26 4.05
N TYR A 205 0.93 12.11 4.23
CA TYR A 205 0.22 11.03 3.56
C TYR A 205 0.41 11.11 2.04
N ALA A 206 0.83 10.00 1.50
CA ALA A 206 0.80 9.67 0.08
C ALA A 206 0.43 8.19 -0.05
N PRO A 207 -0.21 7.76 -1.13
CA PRO A 207 -0.44 6.36 -1.42
C PRO A 207 0.86 5.57 -1.44
N VAL A 208 0.73 4.25 -1.27
CA VAL A 208 1.83 3.30 -1.37
C VAL A 208 2.64 3.52 -2.65
N GLY A 209 3.97 3.50 -2.52
CA GLY A 209 4.90 3.76 -3.63
C GLY A 209 5.74 5.03 -3.48
N GLY A 210 5.50 5.84 -2.44
CA GLY A 210 6.38 6.97 -2.12
C GLY A 210 7.84 6.52 -1.96
N GLY A 211 8.78 7.20 -2.64
CA GLY A 211 10.20 6.80 -2.69
C GLY A 211 10.54 5.76 -3.78
N VAL A 212 9.57 5.02 -4.29
CA VAL A 212 9.70 4.06 -5.41
C VAL A 212 9.31 4.73 -6.72
N LYS A 213 8.21 5.46 -6.68
CA LYS A 213 7.62 6.19 -7.80
C LYS A 213 7.54 7.68 -7.49
N THR A 214 7.36 8.49 -8.52
CA THR A 214 7.07 9.91 -8.35
C THR A 214 5.64 10.12 -7.83
N ASP A 215 5.42 11.25 -7.17
CA ASP A 215 4.07 11.62 -6.69
C ASP A 215 3.05 11.69 -7.86
N GLU A 216 3.51 12.08 -9.06
CA GLU A 216 2.67 12.12 -10.26
C GLU A 216 2.30 10.73 -10.78
N GLU A 217 3.26 9.77 -10.78
CA GLU A 217 2.97 8.39 -11.16
C GLU A 217 1.98 7.76 -10.19
N GLY A 218 2.15 7.98 -8.88
CA GLY A 218 1.23 7.51 -7.85
C GLY A 218 -0.17 8.12 -8.00
N ALA A 219 -0.25 9.43 -8.18
CA ALA A 219 -1.52 10.14 -8.38
C ALA A 219 -2.25 9.63 -9.63
N ARG A 220 -1.51 9.42 -10.74
CA ARG A 220 -2.08 8.89 -11.97
C ARG A 220 -2.59 7.46 -11.79
N CYS A 221 -1.80 6.57 -11.21
CA CYS A 221 -2.19 5.18 -10.98
C CYS A 221 -3.47 5.09 -10.14
N VAL A 222 -3.53 5.83 -9.02
CA VAL A 222 -4.72 5.86 -8.16
C VAL A 222 -5.93 6.44 -8.88
N ALA A 223 -5.76 7.48 -9.69
CA ALA A 223 -6.86 8.12 -10.42
C ALA A 223 -7.38 7.26 -11.60
N GLU A 224 -6.51 6.52 -12.28
CA GLU A 224 -6.94 5.54 -13.31
C GLU A 224 -7.69 4.37 -12.69
N LEU A 225 -7.30 3.94 -11.50
CA LEU A 225 -7.94 2.86 -10.78
C LEU A 225 -9.28 3.29 -10.15
N PHE A 226 -9.35 4.50 -9.62
CA PHE A 226 -10.54 5.08 -8.97
C PHE A 226 -10.98 6.38 -9.66
N PRO A 227 -11.46 6.32 -10.91
CA PRO A 227 -11.78 7.51 -11.68
C PRO A 227 -12.97 8.29 -11.13
N GLY A 228 -12.96 9.59 -11.37
CA GLY A 228 -14.07 10.48 -11.00
C GLY A 228 -14.25 10.57 -9.48
N ASP A 229 -15.49 10.55 -9.05
CA ASP A 229 -15.86 10.68 -7.63
C ASP A 229 -15.50 9.43 -6.82
N ARG A 230 -15.21 8.30 -7.49
CA ARG A 230 -14.83 7.03 -6.87
C ARG A 230 -13.59 7.15 -5.96
N ILE A 231 -12.65 8.04 -6.31
CA ILE A 231 -11.45 8.27 -5.48
C ILE A 231 -11.84 8.75 -4.07
N PHE A 232 -12.85 9.62 -3.95
CA PHE A 232 -13.29 10.13 -2.65
C PHE A 232 -14.06 9.10 -1.83
N GLU A 233 -14.83 8.23 -2.50
CA GLU A 233 -15.52 7.10 -1.84
C GLU A 233 -14.50 6.16 -1.20
N VAL A 234 -13.45 5.77 -1.94
CA VAL A 234 -12.41 4.86 -1.45
C VAL A 234 -11.57 5.51 -0.36
N MET A 235 -11.13 6.76 -0.56
CA MET A 235 -10.33 7.46 0.45
C MET A 235 -11.12 7.71 1.75
N GLY A 236 -12.41 8.04 1.63
CA GLY A 236 -13.31 8.16 2.77
C GLY A 236 -13.55 6.81 3.50
N TYR A 237 -13.68 5.72 2.75
CA TYR A 237 -13.77 4.38 3.34
C TYR A 237 -12.51 4.04 4.17
N ILE A 238 -11.31 4.31 3.63
CA ILE A 238 -10.05 4.08 4.34
C ILE A 238 -10.01 4.91 5.63
N GLU A 239 -10.33 6.20 5.56
CA GLU A 239 -10.37 7.07 6.73
C GLU A 239 -11.35 6.58 7.80
N LYS A 240 -12.53 6.15 7.40
CA LYS A 240 -13.54 5.60 8.32
C LYS A 240 -13.04 4.33 9.03
N ARG A 241 -12.31 3.46 8.30
CA ARG A 241 -11.69 2.26 8.90
C ARG A 241 -10.60 2.62 9.90
N ILE A 242 -9.76 3.60 9.57
CA ILE A 242 -8.63 4.02 10.38
C ILE A 242 -9.06 4.91 11.56
N ALA A 243 -10.14 5.67 11.42
CA ALA A 243 -10.67 6.52 12.49
C ALA A 243 -11.10 5.73 13.74
N SER A 244 -11.32 4.42 13.62
CA SER A 244 -11.59 3.54 14.78
C SER A 244 -10.35 3.17 15.61
N LEU A 245 -9.14 3.54 15.14
CA LEU A 245 -7.92 3.44 15.95
C LEU A 245 -7.87 4.57 17.01
N PRO A 246 -7.33 4.29 18.22
CA PRO A 246 -7.26 5.29 19.29
C PRO A 246 -6.56 6.58 18.84
N GLY A 247 -7.22 7.72 19.01
CA GLY A 247 -6.70 9.05 18.66
C GLY A 247 -6.76 9.41 17.18
N MET A 248 -7.37 8.56 16.33
CA MET A 248 -7.45 8.81 14.88
C MET A 248 -8.80 9.40 14.44
N GLU A 249 -9.69 9.71 15.36
CA GLU A 249 -10.99 10.33 15.08
C GLU A 249 -10.81 11.61 14.24
N GLY A 250 -11.59 11.73 13.16
CA GLY A 250 -11.54 12.89 12.27
C GLY A 250 -10.23 13.02 11.46
N LEU A 251 -9.49 11.93 11.28
CA LEU A 251 -8.39 11.89 10.31
C LEU A 251 -8.96 12.04 8.89
N ASP A 252 -8.43 13.00 8.13
CA ASP A 252 -8.84 13.31 6.75
C ASP A 252 -7.65 13.35 5.76
N ALA A 253 -6.59 12.63 6.09
CA ALA A 253 -5.34 12.65 5.34
C ALA A 253 -5.50 12.14 3.90
N CYS A 254 -6.26 11.04 3.71
CA CYS A 254 -6.47 10.40 2.42
C CYS A 254 -7.33 11.26 1.49
N THR A 255 -8.47 11.76 1.99
CA THR A 255 -9.34 12.64 1.21
C THR A 255 -8.73 14.01 0.96
N SER A 256 -7.92 14.54 1.89
CA SER A 256 -7.13 15.75 1.68
C SER A 256 -6.09 15.57 0.58
N TRP A 257 -5.41 14.43 0.55
CA TRP A 257 -4.51 14.08 -0.54
C TRP A 257 -5.28 13.97 -1.87
N ALA A 258 -6.42 13.28 -1.92
CA ALA A 258 -7.24 13.16 -3.11
C ALA A 258 -7.69 14.53 -3.66
N ARG A 259 -8.05 15.48 -2.79
CA ARG A 259 -8.36 16.87 -3.18
C ARG A 259 -7.14 17.58 -3.78
N LYS A 260 -5.98 17.42 -3.16
CA LYS A 260 -4.73 18.07 -3.57
C LYS A 260 -4.27 17.66 -4.97
N ILE A 261 -4.50 16.42 -5.37
CA ILE A 261 -4.06 15.92 -6.67
C ILE A 261 -5.02 16.26 -7.82
N GLN A 262 -6.28 16.62 -7.57
CA GLN A 262 -7.27 16.88 -8.63
C GLN A 262 -6.77 17.81 -9.75
N PRO A 263 -6.07 18.93 -9.46
CA PRO A 263 -5.61 19.84 -10.52
C PRO A 263 -4.60 19.22 -11.50
N ILE A 264 -3.83 18.23 -11.05
CA ILE A 264 -2.75 17.63 -11.87
C ILE A 264 -3.19 16.36 -12.60
N LEU A 265 -4.40 15.85 -12.31
CA LEU A 265 -4.93 14.64 -12.94
C LEU A 265 -5.36 14.87 -14.40
N PRO A 266 -5.31 13.83 -15.25
CA PRO A 266 -5.95 13.85 -16.57
C PRO A 266 -7.45 14.15 -16.46
N ALA A 267 -8.01 14.88 -17.43
CA ALA A 267 -9.40 15.33 -17.35
C ALA A 267 -10.43 14.19 -17.21
N HIS A 268 -10.16 13.03 -17.82
CA HIS A 268 -11.05 11.87 -17.78
C HIS A 268 -11.08 11.14 -16.41
N THR A 269 -10.08 11.39 -15.54
CA THR A 269 -10.00 10.79 -14.22
C THR A 269 -10.38 11.74 -13.09
N ARG A 270 -10.60 13.04 -13.39
CA ARG A 270 -10.97 14.03 -12.37
C ARG A 270 -12.37 13.78 -11.81
N ALA A 271 -12.52 14.03 -10.53
CA ALA A 271 -13.84 14.04 -9.91
C ALA A 271 -14.72 15.16 -10.48
N THR A 272 -16.00 14.85 -10.64
CA THR A 272 -17.02 15.84 -11.02
C THR A 272 -17.41 16.72 -9.83
N THR A 273 -17.40 16.13 -8.63
CA THR A 273 -17.66 16.81 -7.38
C THR A 273 -16.50 16.58 -6.41
N VAL A 274 -15.81 17.66 -6.04
CA VAL A 274 -14.76 17.59 -5.01
C VAL A 274 -15.40 17.91 -3.66
N PRO A 275 -15.64 16.90 -2.80
CA PRO A 275 -16.33 17.11 -1.53
C PRO A 275 -15.49 17.97 -0.59
N THR A 276 -16.15 18.82 0.18
CA THR A 276 -15.50 19.58 1.26
C THR A 276 -15.12 18.63 2.42
N ARG A 277 -14.28 19.13 3.32
CA ARG A 277 -13.90 18.36 4.53
C ARG A 277 -15.12 18.02 5.39
N GLU A 278 -16.07 18.95 5.51
CA GLU A 278 -17.30 18.75 6.28
C GLU A 278 -18.22 17.68 5.66
N GLN A 279 -18.33 17.67 4.33
CA GLN A 279 -19.12 16.67 3.61
C GLN A 279 -18.55 15.26 3.74
N VAL A 280 -17.22 15.11 3.74
CA VAL A 280 -16.59 13.79 3.96
C VAL A 280 -16.78 13.31 5.40
N ALA A 281 -16.69 14.20 6.38
CA ALA A 281 -16.87 13.84 7.78
C ALA A 281 -18.31 13.43 8.14
N ALA A 282 -19.29 13.86 7.32
CA ALA A 282 -20.72 13.56 7.54
C ALA A 282 -21.20 12.28 6.82
N ALA A 283 -20.38 11.69 5.92
CA ALA A 283 -20.69 10.47 5.16
C ALA A 283 -20.09 9.22 5.82
#